data_aa40e8420d14f93bdb081bbed7e4c8f0
#
_entry.id   aa40e8420d14f93bdb081bbed7e4c8f0
#
_cell.length_a   1.000
_cell.length_b   1.000
_cell.length_c   1.000
_cell.angle_alpha   90.00
_cell.angle_beta   90.00
_cell.angle_gamma   90.00
#
_symmetry.space_group_name_H-M   'P 1'
#
loop_
_entity.id
_entity.type
_entity.pdbx_description
1 polymer ?
#
loop_
_entity_poly.entity_id
_entity_poly.type
_entity_poly.pdbx_seq_one_letter_code
_entity_poly.pdbx_strand_id
1 'polypeptide(L)'
;MIGLVLVWRVQETYKAAFGVDEFEHFVVVQSEAALRKLAGIYPYDNIEDETAKLTLREGTEAVNDQLEAEIRERLEMAGIEVIEARINHIAYAQEIAQAMLKRQQATAIVAARFKIVEGAVSMVEMALEQLSQKKIVNLDDEKKATMVSNLMIVLCGDKDVTPVVNAGTIY
;
A
#
# COMPACT_ATOMS: atom_id res chain seq x y z
N MET A 1 6.85 -10.01 -11.20
CA MET A 1 6.53 -10.07 -12.65
C MET A 1 5.77 -8.81 -13.01
N ILE A 2 6.21 -8.13 -14.07
CA ILE A 2 5.58 -6.90 -14.55
C ILE A 2 5.27 -7.14 -16.04
N GLY A 3 4.02 -6.89 -16.44
CA GLY A 3 3.57 -6.92 -17.82
C GLY A 3 3.47 -5.50 -18.38
N LEU A 4 3.93 -5.31 -19.59
CA LEU A 4 3.89 -4.08 -20.34
C LEU A 4 3.05 -4.25 -21.59
N VAL A 5 2.17 -3.31 -21.86
CA VAL A 5 1.53 -3.11 -23.16
C VAL A 5 2.25 -1.96 -23.85
N LEU A 6 2.75 -2.19 -25.03
CA LEU A 6 3.40 -1.19 -25.88
C LEU A 6 2.72 -1.16 -27.25
N VAL A 7 2.20 0.00 -27.61
CA VAL A 7 1.64 0.26 -28.94
C VAL A 7 2.61 1.18 -29.68
N TRP A 8 3.11 0.70 -30.81
CA TRP A 8 4.12 1.41 -31.56
C TRP A 8 3.93 1.25 -33.08
N ARG A 9 4.59 2.10 -33.85
CA ARG A 9 4.63 1.99 -35.31
C ARG A 9 6.00 2.42 -35.85
N VAL A 10 6.35 1.90 -37.02
CA VAL A 10 7.53 2.38 -37.74
C VAL A 10 7.21 3.72 -38.38
N GLN A 11 7.93 4.77 -37.97
CA GLN A 11 7.81 6.12 -38.51
C GLN A 11 8.84 6.36 -39.62
N GLU A 12 10.08 5.94 -39.38
CA GLU A 12 11.17 6.08 -40.34
C GLU A 12 11.68 4.70 -40.79
N THR A 13 11.17 4.22 -41.93
CA THR A 13 11.45 2.85 -42.41
C THR A 13 12.94 2.62 -42.70
N TYR A 14 13.68 3.66 -43.14
CA TYR A 14 15.11 3.56 -43.39
C TYR A 14 15.89 3.28 -42.06
N LYS A 15 15.60 4.01 -41.00
CA LYS A 15 16.23 3.77 -39.70
C LYS A 15 15.88 2.40 -39.15
N ALA A 16 14.61 1.97 -39.25
CA ALA A 16 14.19 0.67 -38.80
C ALA A 16 14.84 -0.49 -39.58
N ALA A 17 15.07 -0.31 -40.88
CA ALA A 17 15.63 -1.33 -41.72
C ALA A 17 17.17 -1.41 -41.68
N PHE A 18 17.86 -0.31 -41.45
CA PHE A 18 19.32 -0.21 -41.53
C PHE A 18 20.00 0.28 -40.25
N GLY A 19 19.24 0.82 -39.31
CA GLY A 19 19.77 1.32 -38.05
C GLY A 19 19.90 0.24 -36.97
N VAL A 20 19.13 -0.84 -37.09
CA VAL A 20 19.13 -1.99 -36.15
C VAL A 20 18.96 -3.29 -36.93
N ASP A 21 19.52 -4.39 -36.44
CA ASP A 21 19.48 -5.69 -37.17
C ASP A 21 18.07 -6.26 -37.20
N GLU A 22 17.37 -6.29 -36.06
CA GLU A 22 16.00 -6.81 -35.91
C GLU A 22 15.17 -5.80 -35.09
N PHE A 23 14.45 -4.92 -35.75
CA PHE A 23 13.74 -3.84 -35.07
C PHE A 23 12.67 -4.35 -34.10
N GLU A 24 11.99 -5.45 -34.37
CA GLU A 24 11.00 -6.04 -33.42
C GLU A 24 11.69 -6.52 -32.14
N HIS A 25 12.80 -7.23 -32.28
CA HIS A 25 13.59 -7.66 -31.12
C HIS A 25 14.17 -6.47 -30.36
N PHE A 26 14.65 -5.46 -31.08
CA PHE A 26 15.16 -4.22 -30.48
C PHE A 26 14.09 -3.52 -29.63
N VAL A 27 12.83 -3.43 -30.12
CA VAL A 27 11.70 -2.88 -29.37
C VAL A 27 11.50 -3.62 -28.06
N VAL A 28 11.50 -4.95 -28.10
CA VAL A 28 11.31 -5.77 -26.88
C VAL A 28 12.42 -5.52 -25.88
N VAL A 29 13.68 -5.60 -26.31
CA VAL A 29 14.84 -5.44 -25.42
C VAL A 29 14.89 -4.05 -24.78
N GLN A 30 14.63 -2.99 -25.57
CA GLN A 30 14.65 -1.62 -25.07
C GLN A 30 13.47 -1.33 -24.11
N SER A 31 12.31 -1.90 -24.39
CA SER A 31 11.14 -1.78 -23.53
C SER A 31 11.36 -2.48 -22.19
N GLU A 32 11.96 -3.66 -22.19
CA GLU A 32 12.34 -4.38 -20.96
C GLU A 32 13.39 -3.59 -20.15
N ALA A 33 14.37 -2.98 -20.84
CA ALA A 33 15.39 -2.16 -20.19
C ALA A 33 14.79 -0.92 -19.54
N ALA A 34 13.87 -0.24 -20.20
CA ALA A 34 13.14 0.90 -19.66
C ALA A 34 12.30 0.51 -18.44
N LEU A 35 11.56 -0.59 -18.54
CA LEU A 35 10.75 -1.12 -17.45
C LEU A 35 11.60 -1.50 -16.24
N ARG A 36 12.77 -2.11 -16.47
CA ARG A 36 13.72 -2.46 -15.40
C ARG A 36 14.27 -1.22 -14.70
N LYS A 37 14.60 -0.16 -15.44
CA LYS A 37 15.04 1.12 -14.88
C LYS A 37 13.94 1.72 -14.00
N LEU A 38 12.72 1.72 -14.47
CA LEU A 38 11.57 2.23 -13.73
C LEU A 38 11.31 1.44 -12.45
N ALA A 39 11.36 0.10 -12.52
CA ALA A 39 11.21 -0.78 -11.38
C ALA A 39 12.32 -0.63 -10.32
N GLY A 40 13.46 -0.06 -10.69
CA GLY A 40 14.52 0.31 -9.74
C GLY A 40 14.32 1.67 -9.07
N ILE A 41 13.46 2.52 -9.63
CA ILE A 41 13.18 3.87 -9.10
C ILE A 41 11.98 3.85 -8.16
N TYR A 42 10.92 3.13 -8.54
CA TYR A 42 9.67 3.09 -7.80
C TYR A 42 9.52 1.79 -7.02
N PRO A 43 9.19 1.84 -5.72
CA PRO A 43 8.88 0.64 -4.96
C PRO A 43 7.61 -0.04 -5.51
N TYR A 44 7.50 -1.34 -5.28
CA TYR A 44 6.34 -2.10 -5.73
C TYR A 44 5.04 -1.62 -5.06
N ASP A 45 5.07 -1.49 -3.73
CA ASP A 45 3.96 -1.00 -2.91
C ASP A 45 4.47 -0.18 -1.70
N ASN A 46 3.54 0.42 -0.95
CA ASN A 46 3.84 1.23 0.23
C ASN A 46 4.36 0.43 1.43
N ILE A 47 4.42 -0.90 1.36
CA ILE A 47 4.95 -1.74 2.42
C ILE A 47 6.49 -1.72 2.43
N GLU A 48 7.11 -1.49 1.27
CA GLU A 48 8.57 -1.37 1.15
C GLU A 48 9.07 0.01 1.58
N ASP A 49 8.29 1.05 1.27
CA ASP A 49 8.59 2.43 1.65
C ASP A 49 7.27 3.18 1.96
N GLU A 50 6.99 3.35 3.27
CA GLU A 50 5.79 4.07 3.75
C GLU A 50 5.79 5.57 3.36
N THR A 51 6.95 6.11 2.98
CA THR A 51 7.10 7.50 2.55
C THR A 51 6.94 7.71 1.05
N ALA A 52 6.91 6.63 0.29
CA ALA A 52 6.77 6.67 -1.16
C ALA A 52 5.41 7.23 -1.56
N LYS A 53 5.43 8.33 -2.30
CA LYS A 53 4.22 8.96 -2.83
C LYS A 53 3.67 8.25 -4.06
N LEU A 54 4.52 7.53 -4.79
CA LEU A 54 4.20 6.83 -6.02
C LEU A 54 4.75 5.40 -5.93
N THR A 55 3.90 4.44 -6.27
CA THR A 55 4.27 3.02 -6.32
C THR A 55 3.92 2.43 -7.69
N LEU A 56 4.61 1.36 -8.07
CA LEU A 56 4.30 0.66 -9.32
C LEU A 56 2.89 0.04 -9.29
N ARG A 57 2.44 -0.42 -8.13
CA ARG A 57 1.14 -1.10 -7.96
C ARG A 57 -0.05 -0.15 -8.17
N GLU A 58 0.06 1.08 -7.73
CA GLU A 58 -1.01 2.07 -7.90
C GLU A 58 -1.15 2.52 -9.35
N GLY A 59 -0.14 2.21 -10.20
CA GLY A 59 -0.21 2.41 -11.65
C GLY A 59 -0.59 3.83 -12.05
N THR A 60 -0.06 4.80 -11.32
CA THR A 60 -0.43 6.20 -11.54
C THR A 60 -0.08 6.63 -12.96
N GLU A 61 -0.88 7.51 -13.53
CA GLU A 61 -0.66 8.10 -14.84
C GLU A 61 0.79 8.63 -14.97
N ALA A 62 1.31 9.24 -13.91
CA ALA A 62 2.68 9.73 -13.84
C ALA A 62 3.75 8.64 -14.06
N VAL A 63 3.53 7.42 -13.57
CA VAL A 63 4.46 6.28 -13.77
C VAL A 63 4.41 5.80 -15.23
N ASN A 64 3.21 5.73 -15.81
CA ASN A 64 3.04 5.35 -17.21
C ASN A 64 3.63 6.41 -18.16
N ASP A 65 3.42 7.70 -17.89
CA ASP A 65 3.99 8.80 -18.67
C ASP A 65 5.52 8.77 -18.67
N GLN A 66 6.11 8.47 -17.52
CA GLN A 66 7.56 8.36 -17.41
C GLN A 66 8.09 7.11 -18.14
N LEU A 67 7.37 5.99 -18.07
CA LEU A 67 7.69 4.78 -18.81
C LEU A 67 7.64 5.05 -20.33
N GLU A 68 6.58 5.70 -20.79
CA GLU A 68 6.40 6.03 -22.20
C GLU A 68 7.51 6.96 -22.69
N ALA A 69 7.85 7.99 -21.93
CA ALA A 69 8.93 8.92 -22.27
C ALA A 69 10.29 8.20 -22.39
N GLU A 70 10.61 7.31 -21.44
CA GLU A 70 11.86 6.54 -21.44
C GLU A 70 11.93 5.56 -22.63
N ILE A 71 10.81 4.90 -22.97
CA ILE A 71 10.75 4.00 -24.13
C ILE A 71 10.84 4.80 -25.44
N ARG A 72 10.16 5.93 -25.52
CA ARG A 72 10.20 6.81 -26.71
C ARG A 72 11.61 7.27 -27.01
N GLU A 73 12.34 7.75 -26.00
CA GLU A 73 13.74 8.19 -26.16
C GLU A 73 14.63 7.06 -26.70
N ARG A 74 14.44 5.84 -26.23
CA ARG A 74 15.23 4.68 -26.65
C ARG A 74 14.92 4.20 -28.07
N LEU A 75 13.66 4.28 -28.47
CA LEU A 75 13.20 3.78 -29.76
C LEU A 75 13.34 4.79 -30.91
N GLU A 76 13.53 6.07 -30.58
CA GLU A 76 13.71 7.14 -31.58
C GLU A 76 14.89 6.87 -32.54
N MET A 77 15.99 6.32 -32.02
CA MET A 77 17.17 5.99 -32.84
C MET A 77 16.88 4.96 -33.93
N ALA A 78 15.91 4.07 -33.69
CA ALA A 78 15.46 3.05 -34.67
C ALA A 78 14.31 3.55 -35.57
N GLY A 79 13.92 4.83 -35.49
CA GLY A 79 12.81 5.38 -36.27
C GLY A 79 11.45 4.81 -35.91
N ILE A 80 11.27 4.37 -34.65
CA ILE A 80 10.05 3.80 -34.11
C ILE A 80 9.36 4.82 -33.23
N GLU A 81 8.09 5.06 -33.53
CA GLU A 81 7.22 5.93 -32.74
C GLU A 81 6.42 5.13 -31.71
N VAL A 82 6.49 5.52 -30.47
CA VAL A 82 5.67 4.98 -29.37
C VAL A 82 4.37 5.78 -29.32
N ILE A 83 3.25 5.07 -29.48
CA ILE A 83 1.90 5.62 -29.40
C ILE A 83 1.42 5.57 -27.96
N GLU A 84 1.67 4.44 -27.27
CA GLU A 84 1.23 4.21 -25.91
C GLU A 84 2.13 3.17 -25.23
N ALA A 85 2.49 3.39 -23.98
CA ALA A 85 3.18 2.43 -23.14
C ALA A 85 2.57 2.43 -21.75
N ARG A 86 2.07 1.26 -21.29
CA ARG A 86 1.44 1.12 -19.97
C ARG A 86 1.79 -0.19 -19.29
N ILE A 87 1.91 -0.13 -17.98
CA ILE A 87 1.94 -1.34 -17.15
C ILE A 87 0.53 -1.90 -17.09
N ASN A 88 0.34 -3.14 -17.59
CA ASN A 88 -0.97 -3.78 -17.60
C ASN A 88 -1.15 -4.84 -16.51
N HIS A 89 -0.05 -5.38 -16.01
CA HIS A 89 -0.06 -6.40 -14.98
C HIS A 89 1.17 -6.27 -14.10
N ILE A 90 0.94 -6.33 -12.79
CA ILE A 90 2.01 -6.38 -11.82
C ILE A 90 1.63 -7.35 -10.71
N ALA A 91 2.49 -8.32 -10.43
CA ALA A 91 2.28 -9.31 -9.39
C ALA A 91 3.60 -9.82 -8.85
N TYR A 92 3.58 -10.28 -7.61
CA TYR A 92 4.70 -11.03 -7.06
C TYR A 92 4.94 -12.33 -7.85
N ALA A 93 6.18 -12.74 -7.94
CA ALA A 93 6.53 -14.05 -8.48
C ALA A 93 5.88 -15.14 -7.60
N GLN A 94 5.46 -16.23 -8.24
CA GLN A 94 4.66 -17.27 -7.58
C GLN A 94 5.40 -17.87 -6.37
N GLU A 95 6.72 -17.93 -6.44
CA GLU A 95 7.60 -18.46 -5.38
C GLU A 95 7.54 -17.66 -4.08
N ILE A 96 7.30 -16.35 -4.17
CA ILE A 96 7.25 -15.46 -2.98
C ILE A 96 5.86 -14.94 -2.67
N ALA A 97 4.87 -15.22 -3.52
CA ALA A 97 3.52 -14.67 -3.38
C ALA A 97 2.88 -14.97 -2.01
N GLN A 98 3.04 -16.21 -1.51
CA GLN A 98 2.51 -16.59 -0.20
C GLN A 98 3.22 -15.86 0.96
N ALA A 99 4.53 -15.66 0.87
CA ALA A 99 5.29 -14.92 1.88
C ALA A 99 4.86 -13.45 1.91
N MET A 100 4.68 -12.83 0.75
CA MET A 100 4.23 -11.45 0.62
C MET A 100 2.78 -11.28 1.12
N LEU A 101 1.90 -12.23 0.82
CA LEU A 101 0.53 -12.23 1.36
C LEU A 101 0.52 -12.27 2.89
N LYS A 102 1.31 -13.14 3.50
CA LYS A 102 1.44 -13.21 4.97
C LYS A 102 1.98 -11.89 5.55
N ARG A 103 2.97 -11.28 4.90
CA ARG A 103 3.50 -9.97 5.31
C ARG A 103 2.42 -8.90 5.25
N GLN A 104 1.65 -8.83 4.16
CA GLN A 104 0.54 -7.87 4.01
C GLN A 104 -0.53 -8.09 5.08
N GLN A 105 -0.89 -9.35 5.35
CA GLN A 105 -1.85 -9.68 6.41
C GLN A 105 -1.34 -9.24 7.78
N ALA A 106 -0.07 -9.50 8.11
CA ALA A 106 0.51 -9.09 9.38
C ALA A 106 0.51 -7.56 9.53
N THR A 107 0.92 -6.82 8.51
CA THR A 107 0.89 -5.35 8.50
C THR A 107 -0.54 -4.82 8.67
N ALA A 108 -1.50 -5.39 7.96
CA ALA A 108 -2.91 -5.00 8.07
C ALA A 108 -3.48 -5.26 9.47
N ILE A 109 -3.14 -6.40 10.10
CA ILE A 109 -3.56 -6.73 11.48
C ILE A 109 -2.96 -5.72 12.47
N VAL A 110 -1.68 -5.39 12.35
CA VAL A 110 -1.03 -4.41 13.23
C VAL A 110 -1.67 -3.03 13.06
N ALA A 111 -1.87 -2.58 11.83
CA ALA A 111 -2.52 -1.31 11.54
C ALA A 111 -3.96 -1.25 12.09
N ALA A 112 -4.73 -2.33 11.94
CA ALA A 112 -6.08 -2.42 12.50
C ALA A 112 -6.06 -2.35 14.03
N ARG A 113 -5.15 -3.08 14.68
CA ARG A 113 -5.00 -3.05 16.15
C ARG A 113 -4.61 -1.67 16.66
N PHE A 114 -3.71 -0.98 15.95
CA PHE A 114 -3.35 0.39 16.30
C PHE A 114 -4.57 1.31 16.27
N LYS A 115 -5.40 1.21 15.24
CA LYS A 115 -6.64 1.99 15.11
C LYS A 115 -7.68 1.65 16.20
N ILE A 116 -7.78 0.39 16.59
CA ILE A 116 -8.65 -0.04 17.70
C ILE A 116 -8.18 0.60 19.01
N VAL A 117 -6.89 0.56 19.31
CA VAL A 117 -6.34 1.15 20.55
C VAL A 117 -6.50 2.66 20.54
N GLU A 118 -6.19 3.35 19.44
CA GLU A 118 -6.38 4.79 19.29
C GLU A 118 -7.86 5.19 19.55
N GLY A 119 -8.80 4.45 18.93
CA GLY A 119 -10.23 4.65 19.14
C GLY A 119 -10.66 4.37 20.58
N ALA A 120 -10.15 3.29 21.19
CA ALA A 120 -10.47 2.94 22.57
C ALA A 120 -9.99 4.02 23.56
N VAL A 121 -8.77 4.53 23.40
CA VAL A 121 -8.24 5.62 24.24
C VAL A 121 -9.13 6.85 24.12
N SER A 122 -9.47 7.27 22.91
CA SER A 122 -10.35 8.43 22.67
C SER A 122 -11.74 8.24 23.30
N MET A 123 -12.32 7.04 23.21
CA MET A 123 -13.61 6.74 23.86
C MET A 123 -13.53 6.79 25.38
N VAL A 124 -12.45 6.28 25.97
CA VAL A 124 -12.23 6.31 27.43
C VAL A 124 -12.04 7.74 27.91
N GLU A 125 -11.24 8.55 27.23
CA GLU A 125 -11.06 9.98 27.55
C GLU A 125 -12.39 10.71 27.53
N MET A 126 -13.17 10.55 26.47
CA MET A 126 -14.49 11.16 26.32
C MET A 126 -15.45 10.71 27.44
N ALA A 127 -15.46 9.44 27.79
CA ALA A 127 -16.30 8.91 28.88
C ALA A 127 -15.94 9.53 30.22
N LEU A 128 -14.66 9.57 30.58
CA LEU A 128 -14.19 10.16 31.82
C LEU A 128 -14.50 11.66 31.90
N GLU A 129 -14.29 12.41 30.83
CA GLU A 129 -14.60 13.82 30.75
C GLU A 129 -16.08 14.09 30.96
N GLN A 130 -16.97 13.38 30.28
CA GLN A 130 -18.41 13.53 30.40
C GLN A 130 -18.93 13.16 31.79
N LEU A 131 -18.39 12.09 32.40
CA LEU A 131 -18.77 11.71 33.76
C LEU A 131 -18.36 12.77 34.78
N SER A 132 -17.18 13.38 34.59
CA SER A 132 -16.69 14.47 35.43
C SER A 132 -17.52 15.74 35.29
N GLN A 133 -17.81 16.15 34.05
CA GLN A 133 -18.59 17.37 33.75
C GLN A 133 -20.02 17.28 34.32
N LYS A 134 -20.66 16.11 34.14
CA LYS A 134 -22.04 15.89 34.59
C LYS A 134 -22.13 15.57 36.09
N LYS A 135 -21.01 15.50 36.82
CA LYS A 135 -20.93 15.11 38.23
C LYS A 135 -21.73 13.86 38.59
N ILE A 136 -21.78 12.88 37.67
CA ILE A 136 -22.57 11.67 37.86
C ILE A 136 -21.95 10.78 38.93
N VAL A 137 -20.61 10.71 38.97
CA VAL A 137 -19.84 9.94 39.93
C VAL A 137 -18.62 10.73 40.38
N ASN A 138 -18.34 10.70 41.67
CA ASN A 138 -17.09 11.22 42.21
C ASN A 138 -16.06 10.08 42.24
N LEU A 139 -15.22 10.03 41.20
CA LEU A 139 -14.20 9.02 41.04
C LEU A 139 -12.88 9.54 41.59
N ASP A 140 -12.33 8.84 42.57
CA ASP A 140 -10.93 9.00 42.96
C ASP A 140 -10.00 8.39 41.88
N ASP A 141 -8.71 8.64 41.95
CA ASP A 141 -7.77 8.22 40.92
C ASP A 141 -7.61 6.70 40.81
N GLU A 142 -7.80 5.97 41.91
CA GLU A 142 -7.77 4.52 41.92
C GLU A 142 -8.97 3.90 41.18
N LYS A 143 -10.17 4.46 41.44
CA LYS A 143 -11.39 4.05 40.73
C LYS A 143 -11.36 4.40 39.25
N LYS A 144 -10.80 5.57 38.89
CA LYS A 144 -10.57 5.95 37.50
C LYS A 144 -9.64 4.94 36.81
N ALA A 145 -8.51 4.58 37.44
CA ALA A 145 -7.55 3.64 36.86
C ALA A 145 -8.19 2.26 36.64
N THR A 146 -8.98 1.79 37.61
CA THR A 146 -9.72 0.53 37.48
C THR A 146 -10.75 0.56 36.35
N MET A 147 -11.49 1.65 36.24
CA MET A 147 -12.49 1.86 35.18
C MET A 147 -11.82 1.90 33.81
N VAL A 148 -10.72 2.65 33.66
CA VAL A 148 -9.93 2.69 32.42
C VAL A 148 -9.45 1.30 32.03
N SER A 149 -8.86 0.56 32.96
CA SER A 149 -8.39 -0.80 32.70
C SER A 149 -9.51 -1.72 32.22
N ASN A 150 -10.67 -1.69 32.86
CA ASN A 150 -11.81 -2.50 32.46
C ASN A 150 -12.35 -2.11 31.08
N LEU A 151 -12.49 -0.81 30.80
CA LEU A 151 -12.93 -0.33 29.50
C LEU A 151 -11.95 -0.69 28.38
N MET A 152 -10.65 -0.56 28.64
CA MET A 152 -9.62 -0.92 27.65
C MET A 152 -9.64 -2.41 27.32
N ILE A 153 -9.86 -3.30 28.33
CA ILE A 153 -10.00 -4.74 28.09
C ILE A 153 -11.20 -5.03 27.19
N VAL A 154 -12.33 -4.39 27.42
CA VAL A 154 -13.55 -4.59 26.62
C VAL A 154 -13.39 -4.02 25.22
N LEU A 155 -12.84 -2.82 25.07
CA LEU A 155 -12.74 -2.12 23.80
C LEU A 155 -11.61 -2.66 22.90
N CYS A 156 -10.52 -3.17 23.48
CA CYS A 156 -9.38 -3.71 22.73
C CYS A 156 -9.41 -5.24 22.59
N GLY A 157 -10.38 -5.93 23.21
CA GLY A 157 -10.50 -7.38 23.15
C GLY A 157 -10.95 -7.88 21.77
N ASP A 158 -10.35 -8.97 21.29
CA ASP A 158 -10.72 -9.62 20.01
C ASP A 158 -11.98 -10.51 20.11
N LYS A 159 -12.50 -10.71 21.33
CA LYS A 159 -13.67 -11.56 21.58
C LYS A 159 -14.70 -10.80 22.39
N ASP A 160 -15.97 -11.12 22.15
CA ASP A 160 -17.07 -10.61 22.98
C ASP A 160 -16.80 -10.94 24.46
N VAL A 161 -16.65 -9.88 25.24
CA VAL A 161 -16.39 -10.01 26.69
C VAL A 161 -17.75 -10.20 27.37
N THR A 162 -17.92 -11.33 28.04
CA THR A 162 -19.07 -11.51 28.94
C THR A 162 -18.74 -10.85 30.30
N PRO A 163 -19.39 -9.72 30.63
CA PRO A 163 -19.12 -9.04 31.89
C PRO A 163 -19.59 -9.91 33.06
N VAL A 164 -18.67 -10.30 33.91
CA VAL A 164 -19.02 -10.91 35.20
C VAL A 164 -19.22 -9.77 36.20
N VAL A 165 -20.48 -9.46 36.48
CA VAL A 165 -20.82 -8.47 37.49
C VAL A 165 -20.71 -9.13 38.86
N ASN A 166 -19.66 -8.80 39.60
CA ASN A 166 -19.57 -9.16 41.00
C ASN A 166 -20.47 -8.20 41.78
N ALA A 167 -21.68 -8.65 42.14
CA ALA A 167 -22.67 -7.83 42.83
C ALA A 167 -22.30 -7.48 44.28
N GLY A 168 -21.11 -7.86 44.74
CA GLY A 168 -20.63 -7.55 46.09
C GLY A 168 -21.58 -8.07 47.17
N THR A 169 -21.07 -8.60 48.25
CA THR A 169 -21.87 -8.90 49.44
C THR A 169 -22.32 -7.59 50.05
N ILE A 170 -23.62 -7.34 49.97
CA ILE A 170 -24.25 -6.22 50.71
C ILE A 170 -24.31 -6.66 52.16
N TYR A 171 -23.30 -6.31 52.95
CA TYR A 171 -23.36 -6.32 54.42
C TYR A 171 -22.79 -4.96 54.90
#